data_3c2be5e92a2e98818cb716674585cd65
#
_entry.id   3c2be5e92a2e98818cb716674585cd65
#
_cell.length_a   1.000
_cell.length_b   1.000
_cell.length_c   1.000
_cell.angle_alpha   90.00
_cell.angle_beta   90.00
_cell.angle_gamma   90.00
#
_symmetry.space_group_name_H-M   'P 1'
#
loop_
_entity.id
_entity.type
_entity.pdbx_description
1 polymer ?
#
loop_
_entity_poly.entity_id
_entity_poly.type
_entity_poly.pdbx_seq_one_letter_code
_entity_poly.pdbx_strand_id
1 'polypeptide(L)'
;KILLEELKWIKTVSIKKNFPDSITIKIEEHDPFAILTNHKKNYLISDKGKIIYEISSPNAYELIKLEGNLVLEKLNDVKGFINQYPNFKRQINKVIIQDNGRWDLVTKEGILFKLPIRNKQAAIDEINKYISLKNIEVVDLRFLNKKIFMKTKQGKEIVMRQKEK
;
A
#
# COMPACT_ATOMS: atom_id res chain seq x y z
N LYS A 1 8.89 25.69 -21.18
CA LYS A 1 7.74 24.84 -20.76
C LYS A 1 8.08 23.36 -20.90
N ILE A 2 8.58 22.93 -22.07
CA ILE A 2 8.90 21.52 -22.36
C ILE A 2 9.89 20.94 -21.32
N LEU A 3 11.00 21.65 -21.02
CA LEU A 3 11.99 21.21 -20.04
C LEU A 3 11.43 21.01 -18.61
N LEU A 4 10.45 21.81 -18.19
CA LEU A 4 9.82 21.66 -16.88
C LEU A 4 8.83 20.48 -16.87
N GLU A 5 8.16 20.20 -17.99
CA GLU A 5 7.24 19.07 -18.13
C GLU A 5 7.98 17.72 -18.20
N GLU A 6 9.28 17.69 -18.48
CA GLU A 6 10.13 16.49 -18.41
C GLU A 6 10.46 16.07 -16.97
N LEU A 7 10.31 16.98 -16.01
CA LEU A 7 10.51 16.65 -14.59
C LEU A 7 9.33 15.80 -14.10
N LYS A 8 9.57 14.54 -13.77
CA LYS A 8 8.54 13.55 -13.44
C LYS A 8 7.67 13.91 -12.25
N TRP A 9 8.15 14.76 -11.35
CA TRP A 9 7.42 15.23 -10.18
C TRP A 9 6.44 16.38 -10.49
N ILE A 10 6.60 17.04 -11.66
CA ILE A 10 5.69 18.08 -12.11
C ILE A 10 4.47 17.46 -12.79
N LYS A 11 3.28 17.87 -12.34
CA LYS A 11 2.00 17.46 -12.89
C LYS A 11 1.56 18.40 -14.01
N THR A 12 1.62 19.71 -13.75
CA THR A 12 1.26 20.75 -14.73
C THR A 12 2.16 21.97 -14.58
N VAL A 13 2.39 22.67 -15.71
CA VAL A 13 3.11 23.95 -15.76
C VAL A 13 2.28 24.95 -16.56
N SER A 14 2.02 26.09 -15.96
CA SER A 14 1.40 27.24 -16.62
C SER A 14 2.37 28.42 -16.61
N ILE A 15 2.64 29.00 -17.77
CA ILE A 15 3.53 30.15 -17.92
C ILE A 15 2.72 31.32 -18.49
N LYS A 16 2.67 32.44 -17.79
CA LYS A 16 2.03 33.67 -18.21
C LYS A 16 3.06 34.80 -18.31
N LYS A 17 3.15 35.42 -19.47
CA LYS A 17 3.90 36.67 -19.65
C LYS A 17 3.04 37.83 -19.16
N ASN A 18 3.58 38.67 -18.31
CA ASN A 18 2.97 39.92 -17.87
C ASN A 18 3.85 41.08 -18.39
N PHE A 19 3.36 41.75 -19.44
CA PHE A 19 4.12 42.87 -20.01
C PHE A 19 4.20 44.02 -18.98
N PRO A 20 5.31 44.84 -18.99
CA PRO A 20 6.38 44.78 -19.96
C PRO A 20 7.51 43.74 -19.66
N ASP A 21 7.73 43.30 -18.41
CA ASP A 21 9.01 42.73 -17.97
C ASP A 21 8.92 41.54 -17.02
N SER A 22 7.74 40.96 -16.80
CA SER A 22 7.60 39.85 -15.85
C SER A 22 7.01 38.56 -16.44
N ILE A 23 7.35 37.43 -15.83
CA ILE A 23 6.81 36.10 -16.16
C ILE A 23 6.33 35.45 -14.89
N THR A 24 5.10 34.98 -14.90
CA THR A 24 4.52 34.15 -13.82
C THR A 24 4.59 32.69 -14.25
N ILE A 25 5.22 31.85 -13.45
CA ILE A 25 5.25 30.39 -13.62
C ILE A 25 4.45 29.78 -12.49
N LYS A 26 3.39 29.03 -12.83
CA LYS A 26 2.62 28.20 -11.90
C LYS A 26 3.01 26.75 -12.15
N ILE A 27 3.43 26.04 -11.08
CA ILE A 27 3.78 24.63 -11.08
C ILE A 27 2.82 23.91 -10.15
N GLU A 28 2.22 22.82 -10.63
CA GLU A 28 1.48 21.86 -9.81
C GLU A 28 2.28 20.56 -9.76
N GLU A 29 2.56 20.07 -8.56
CA GLU A 29 3.31 18.85 -8.33
C GLU A 29 2.37 17.63 -8.25
N HIS A 30 2.91 16.44 -8.50
CA HIS A 30 2.18 15.21 -8.24
C HIS A 30 2.14 14.92 -6.74
N ASP A 31 0.94 14.65 -6.22
CA ASP A 31 0.78 14.12 -4.86
C ASP A 31 1.14 12.63 -4.85
N PRO A 32 2.13 12.20 -4.06
CA PRO A 32 2.47 10.80 -3.94
C PRO A 32 1.38 10.06 -3.16
N PHE A 33 0.89 8.97 -3.75
CA PHE A 33 -0.12 8.10 -3.13
C PHE A 33 0.50 6.96 -2.33
N ALA A 34 1.55 6.35 -2.87
CA ALA A 34 2.21 5.17 -2.30
C ALA A 34 3.67 5.07 -2.73
N ILE A 35 4.39 4.16 -2.11
CA ILE A 35 5.74 3.74 -2.50
C ILE A 35 5.63 2.38 -3.19
N LEU A 36 5.98 2.31 -4.47
CA LEU A 36 6.11 1.06 -5.21
C LEU A 36 7.51 0.49 -4.99
N THR A 37 7.60 -0.70 -4.43
CA THR A 37 8.85 -1.46 -4.35
C THR A 37 8.90 -2.46 -5.51
N ASN A 38 9.88 -2.30 -6.40
CA ASN A 38 10.10 -3.18 -7.54
C ASN A 38 11.61 -3.42 -7.74
N HIS A 39 12.03 -4.69 -7.87
CA HIS A 39 13.44 -5.07 -8.06
C HIS A 39 14.41 -4.40 -7.08
N LYS A 40 14.05 -4.36 -5.79
CA LYS A 40 14.82 -3.71 -4.69
C LYS A 40 14.95 -2.18 -4.82
N LYS A 41 14.27 -1.55 -5.75
CA LYS A 41 14.16 -0.11 -5.89
C LYS A 41 12.81 0.38 -5.40
N ASN A 42 12.78 1.60 -4.89
CA ASN A 42 11.58 2.21 -4.37
C ASN A 42 11.24 3.47 -5.18
N TYR A 43 9.97 3.60 -5.55
CA TYR A 43 9.48 4.70 -6.36
C TYR A 43 8.27 5.34 -5.69
N LEU A 44 8.24 6.66 -5.63
CA LEU A 44 6.99 7.35 -5.36
C LEU A 44 6.08 7.24 -6.57
N ILE A 45 4.85 6.84 -6.34
CA ILE A 45 3.82 6.75 -7.38
C ILE A 45 2.62 7.62 -7.04
N SER A 46 2.03 8.21 -8.08
CA SER A 46 0.76 8.93 -7.96
C SER A 46 -0.41 7.95 -7.75
N ASP A 47 -1.57 8.49 -7.45
CA ASP A 47 -2.83 7.75 -7.33
C ASP A 47 -3.30 7.08 -8.64
N LYS A 48 -2.71 7.45 -9.78
CA LYS A 48 -2.93 6.85 -11.10
C LYS A 48 -1.82 5.86 -11.49
N GLY A 49 -0.88 5.56 -10.59
CA GLY A 49 0.23 4.64 -10.83
C GLY A 49 1.40 5.25 -11.65
N LYS A 50 1.38 6.56 -11.91
CA LYS A 50 2.51 7.21 -12.57
C LYS A 50 3.70 7.24 -11.61
N ILE A 51 4.86 6.77 -12.07
CA ILE A 51 6.11 6.90 -11.32
C ILE A 51 6.52 8.38 -11.30
N ILE A 52 6.67 8.93 -10.10
CA ILE A 52 7.09 10.31 -9.87
C ILE A 52 8.61 10.37 -9.86
N TYR A 53 9.28 9.66 -8.95
CA TYR A 53 10.75 9.49 -8.94
C TYR A 53 11.18 8.33 -8.04
N GLU A 54 12.43 7.89 -8.22
CA GLU A 54 13.09 6.87 -7.39
C GLU A 54 13.55 7.50 -6.06
N ILE A 55 13.36 6.76 -4.96
CA ILE A 55 13.75 7.18 -3.61
C ILE A 55 14.70 6.16 -2.97
N SER A 56 15.69 6.65 -2.24
CA SER A 56 16.65 5.81 -1.52
C SER A 56 16.16 5.41 -0.12
N SER A 57 15.32 6.25 0.51
CA SER A 57 14.88 6.07 1.90
C SER A 57 13.35 6.00 2.00
N PRO A 58 12.75 4.83 1.74
CA PRO A 58 11.28 4.68 1.75
C PRO A 58 10.65 4.91 3.12
N ASN A 59 11.42 4.81 4.21
CA ASN A 59 10.92 5.05 5.57
C ASN A 59 10.82 6.55 5.93
N ALA A 60 11.38 7.44 5.11
CA ALA A 60 11.24 8.89 5.29
C ALA A 60 9.84 9.41 4.93
N TYR A 61 9.01 8.56 4.31
CA TYR A 61 7.66 8.91 3.88
C TYR A 61 6.63 8.10 4.66
N GLU A 62 5.60 8.77 5.18
CA GLU A 62 4.45 8.13 5.82
C GLU A 62 3.44 7.59 4.80
N LEU A 63 3.93 6.92 3.77
CA LEU A 63 3.13 6.35 2.70
C LEU A 63 3.09 4.83 2.80
N ILE A 64 1.97 4.26 2.35
CA ILE A 64 1.83 2.82 2.25
C ILE A 64 2.81 2.28 1.18
N LYS A 65 3.46 1.15 1.48
CA LYS A 65 4.35 0.47 0.55
C LYS A 65 3.58 -0.60 -0.21
N LEU A 66 3.78 -0.65 -1.51
CA LEU A 66 3.16 -1.62 -2.42
C LEU A 66 4.27 -2.45 -3.07
N GLU A 67 4.15 -3.77 -3.00
CA GLU A 67 5.15 -4.72 -3.49
C GLU A 67 4.48 -5.82 -4.31
N GLY A 68 5.11 -6.25 -5.41
CA GLY A 68 4.64 -7.31 -6.30
C GLY A 68 4.47 -6.85 -7.74
N ASN A 69 4.49 -7.82 -8.67
CA ASN A 69 4.47 -7.55 -10.11
C ASN A 69 3.11 -6.99 -10.59
N LEU A 70 2.02 -7.32 -9.88
CA LEU A 70 0.66 -6.92 -10.23
C LEU A 70 0.21 -5.60 -9.58
N VAL A 71 1.10 -4.86 -8.90
CA VAL A 71 0.73 -3.65 -8.15
C VAL A 71 0.04 -2.62 -9.03
N LEU A 72 0.61 -2.29 -10.19
CA LEU A 72 0.06 -1.24 -11.05
C LEU A 72 -1.29 -1.66 -11.66
N GLU A 73 -1.45 -2.92 -12.01
CA GLU A 73 -2.71 -3.49 -12.50
C GLU A 73 -3.81 -3.44 -11.43
N LYS A 74 -3.47 -3.75 -10.17
CA LYS A 74 -4.39 -3.82 -9.04
C LYS A 74 -4.47 -2.53 -8.22
N LEU A 75 -3.85 -1.45 -8.68
CA LEU A 75 -3.77 -0.20 -7.92
C LEU A 75 -5.14 0.38 -7.55
N ASN A 76 -6.11 0.33 -8.47
CA ASN A 76 -7.47 0.80 -8.21
C ASN A 76 -8.19 -0.04 -7.15
N ASP A 77 -7.98 -1.37 -7.17
CA ASP A 77 -8.51 -2.27 -6.15
C ASP A 77 -7.91 -1.94 -4.77
N VAL A 78 -6.59 -1.69 -4.71
CA VAL A 78 -5.89 -1.30 -3.48
C VAL A 78 -6.39 0.05 -2.97
N LYS A 79 -6.56 1.04 -3.85
CA LYS A 79 -7.12 2.36 -3.50
C LYS A 79 -8.53 2.24 -2.92
N GLY A 80 -9.41 1.53 -3.62
CA GLY A 80 -10.77 1.29 -3.16
C GLY A 80 -10.80 0.66 -1.77
N PHE A 81 -10.00 -0.37 -1.58
CA PHE A 81 -9.86 -1.07 -0.31
C PHE A 81 -9.36 -0.14 0.82
N ILE A 82 -8.27 0.59 0.60
CA ILE A 82 -7.69 1.51 1.60
C ILE A 82 -8.66 2.63 1.97
N ASN A 83 -9.38 3.18 0.98
CA ASN A 83 -10.32 4.28 1.21
C ASN A 83 -11.58 3.82 1.96
N GLN A 84 -12.01 2.58 1.73
CA GLN A 84 -13.15 1.99 2.45
C GLN A 84 -12.85 1.78 3.94
N TYR A 85 -11.56 1.62 4.32
CA TYR A 85 -11.14 1.29 5.69
C TYR A 85 -10.09 2.28 6.22
N PRO A 86 -10.41 3.55 6.48
CA PRO A 86 -9.45 4.59 6.85
C PRO A 86 -8.72 4.31 8.17
N ASN A 87 -9.38 3.67 9.15
CA ASN A 87 -8.75 3.27 10.41
C ASN A 87 -7.72 2.16 10.20
N PHE A 88 -8.03 1.23 9.33
CA PHE A 88 -7.13 0.14 8.95
C PHE A 88 -5.91 0.66 8.17
N LYS A 89 -6.11 1.64 7.26
CA LYS A 89 -5.02 2.32 6.54
C LYS A 89 -3.92 2.81 7.47
N ARG A 90 -4.29 3.37 8.63
CA ARG A 90 -3.31 3.93 9.59
C ARG A 90 -2.41 2.88 10.22
N GLN A 91 -2.84 1.62 10.24
CA GLN A 91 -2.14 0.50 10.87
C GLN A 91 -1.32 -0.32 9.88
N ILE A 92 -1.61 -0.20 8.57
CA ILE A 92 -0.89 -0.94 7.53
C ILE A 92 0.35 -0.17 7.08
N ASN A 93 1.47 -0.89 7.04
CA ASN A 93 2.75 -0.40 6.51
C ASN A 93 2.94 -0.83 5.05
N LYS A 94 2.57 -2.08 4.71
CA LYS A 94 2.83 -2.64 3.38
C LYS A 94 1.67 -3.52 2.90
N VAL A 95 1.39 -3.47 1.59
CA VAL A 95 0.56 -4.43 0.86
C VAL A 95 1.44 -5.16 -0.14
N ILE A 96 1.45 -6.49 -0.09
CA ILE A 96 2.17 -7.35 -1.02
C ILE A 96 1.13 -8.03 -1.92
N ILE A 97 1.22 -7.82 -3.22
CA ILE A 97 0.35 -8.45 -4.21
C ILE A 97 1.10 -9.62 -4.82
N GLN A 98 0.69 -10.83 -4.47
CA GLN A 98 1.25 -12.08 -4.97
C GLN A 98 0.90 -12.28 -6.46
N ASP A 99 1.68 -13.05 -7.19
CA ASP A 99 1.48 -13.29 -8.63
C ASP A 99 0.13 -13.96 -8.97
N ASN A 100 -0.47 -14.67 -8.01
CA ASN A 100 -1.83 -15.22 -8.13
C ASN A 100 -2.95 -14.21 -7.79
N GLY A 101 -2.64 -12.95 -7.57
CA GLY A 101 -3.57 -11.88 -7.22
C GLY A 101 -4.01 -11.86 -5.75
N ARG A 102 -3.47 -12.75 -4.88
CA ARG A 102 -3.70 -12.70 -3.43
C ARG A 102 -2.94 -11.54 -2.82
N TRP A 103 -3.49 -10.99 -1.75
CA TRP A 103 -2.84 -9.92 -0.99
C TRP A 103 -2.35 -10.42 0.36
N ASP A 104 -1.18 -9.99 0.72
CA ASP A 104 -0.63 -10.09 2.06
C ASP A 104 -0.44 -8.67 2.60
N LEU A 105 -0.78 -8.45 3.86
CA LEU A 105 -0.69 -7.14 4.52
C LEU A 105 0.32 -7.21 5.64
N VAL A 106 1.18 -6.22 5.74
CA VAL A 106 2.10 -6.08 6.88
C VAL A 106 1.72 -4.85 7.66
N THR A 107 1.48 -5.00 8.95
CA THR A 107 1.17 -3.88 9.85
C THR A 107 2.43 -3.09 10.21
N LYS A 108 2.24 -1.93 10.83
CA LYS A 108 3.34 -1.12 11.39
C LYS A 108 4.09 -1.86 12.50
N GLU A 109 3.40 -2.73 13.23
CA GLU A 109 3.96 -3.61 14.29
C GLU A 109 4.66 -4.84 13.73
N GLY A 110 4.64 -5.02 12.40
CA GLY A 110 5.32 -6.10 11.69
C GLY A 110 4.54 -7.42 11.61
N ILE A 111 3.24 -7.43 11.91
CA ILE A 111 2.40 -8.63 11.77
C ILE A 111 2.06 -8.82 10.28
N LEU A 112 2.34 -10.03 9.76
CA LEU A 112 1.97 -10.42 8.41
C LEU A 112 0.62 -11.11 8.39
N PHE A 113 -0.37 -10.52 7.72
CA PHE A 113 -1.68 -11.13 7.43
C PHE A 113 -1.74 -11.65 6.00
N LYS A 114 -1.99 -12.96 5.83
CA LYS A 114 -2.22 -13.57 4.52
C LYS A 114 -3.72 -13.60 4.22
N LEU A 115 -4.18 -12.80 3.25
CA LEU A 115 -5.61 -12.67 2.95
C LEU A 115 -6.11 -13.78 2.02
N PRO A 116 -7.42 -14.11 2.07
CA PRO A 116 -8.04 -14.91 1.04
C PRO A 116 -8.08 -14.17 -0.30
N ILE A 117 -8.12 -14.91 -1.41
CA ILE A 117 -8.28 -14.31 -2.76
C ILE A 117 -9.64 -13.64 -2.88
N ARG A 118 -10.69 -14.28 -2.38
CA ARG A 118 -12.07 -13.79 -2.37
C ARG A 118 -12.49 -13.38 -0.96
N ASN A 119 -13.48 -12.49 -0.87
CA ASN A 119 -14.06 -12.06 0.40
C ASN A 119 -13.04 -11.42 1.36
N LYS A 120 -12.24 -10.48 0.85
CA LYS A 120 -11.28 -9.70 1.65
C LYS A 120 -11.95 -8.90 2.78
N GLN A 121 -13.24 -8.53 2.59
CA GLN A 121 -14.03 -7.84 3.59
C GLN A 121 -14.11 -8.62 4.91
N ALA A 122 -14.52 -9.87 4.88
CA ALA A 122 -14.61 -10.70 6.09
C ALA A 122 -13.24 -10.88 6.76
N ALA A 123 -12.16 -10.86 5.96
CA ALA A 123 -10.82 -10.92 6.51
C ALA A 123 -10.44 -9.67 7.31
N ILE A 124 -10.94 -8.47 6.95
CA ILE A 124 -10.67 -7.24 7.71
C ILE A 124 -11.30 -7.28 9.08
N ASP A 125 -12.56 -7.73 9.16
CA ASP A 125 -13.25 -7.85 10.44
C ASP A 125 -12.48 -8.78 11.37
N GLU A 126 -11.88 -9.84 10.80
CA GLU A 126 -11.05 -10.77 11.55
C GLU A 126 -9.69 -10.18 11.93
N ILE A 127 -9.06 -9.42 11.04
CA ILE A 127 -7.76 -8.75 11.31
C ILE A 127 -7.85 -7.85 12.55
N ASN A 128 -8.95 -7.11 12.73
CA ASN A 128 -9.13 -6.21 13.85
C ASN A 128 -9.02 -6.91 15.21
N LYS A 129 -9.28 -8.22 15.28
CA LYS A 129 -9.13 -9.02 16.49
C LYS A 129 -7.66 -9.32 16.83
N TYR A 130 -6.79 -9.37 15.82
CA TYR A 130 -5.40 -9.82 15.97
C TYR A 130 -4.37 -8.72 15.80
N ILE A 131 -4.76 -7.56 15.28
CA ILE A 131 -3.81 -6.49 14.91
C ILE A 131 -3.06 -5.91 16.11
N SER A 132 -3.60 -6.02 17.32
CA SER A 132 -2.99 -5.53 18.55
C SER A 132 -2.18 -6.60 19.31
N LEU A 133 -2.06 -7.81 18.78
CA LEU A 133 -1.36 -8.90 19.48
C LEU A 133 0.17 -8.73 19.37
N LYS A 134 0.82 -8.56 20.53
CA LYS A 134 2.27 -8.25 20.58
C LYS A 134 3.21 -9.38 20.17
N ASN A 135 2.79 -10.63 20.32
CA ASN A 135 3.67 -11.81 20.13
C ASN A 135 3.40 -12.57 18.84
N ILE A 136 2.57 -12.04 17.95
CA ILE A 136 2.24 -12.67 16.67
C ILE A 136 3.13 -12.13 15.56
N GLU A 137 3.64 -13.03 14.74
CA GLU A 137 4.42 -12.76 13.53
C GLU A 137 3.55 -12.87 12.28
N VAL A 138 2.75 -13.96 12.20
CA VAL A 138 1.93 -14.26 11.03
C VAL A 138 0.53 -14.66 11.45
N VAL A 139 -0.48 -14.16 10.72
CA VAL A 139 -1.88 -14.59 10.79
C VAL A 139 -2.33 -14.99 9.40
N ASP A 140 -2.64 -16.26 9.19
CA ASP A 140 -3.06 -16.78 7.90
C ASP A 140 -4.58 -16.92 7.85
N LEU A 141 -5.22 -16.01 7.12
CA LEU A 141 -6.67 -15.92 6.94
C LEU A 141 -7.14 -16.53 5.61
N ARG A 142 -6.28 -17.25 4.89
CA ARG A 142 -6.64 -17.84 3.59
C ARG A 142 -7.81 -18.82 3.69
N PHE A 143 -7.95 -19.47 4.82
CA PHE A 143 -9.01 -20.45 5.12
C PHE A 143 -9.96 -19.94 6.19
N LEU A 144 -10.25 -18.65 6.18
CA LEU A 144 -11.02 -17.94 7.21
C LEU A 144 -12.28 -18.67 7.69
N ASN A 145 -13.04 -19.25 6.73
CA ASN A 145 -14.30 -19.94 7.05
C ASN A 145 -14.12 -21.30 7.75
N LYS A 146 -12.92 -21.84 7.82
CA LYS A 146 -12.61 -23.14 8.42
C LYS A 146 -11.69 -23.03 9.61
N LYS A 147 -10.56 -22.37 9.45
CA LYS A 147 -9.51 -22.27 10.46
C LYS A 147 -8.58 -21.09 10.17
N ILE A 148 -8.02 -20.55 11.23
CA ILE A 148 -7.02 -19.50 11.21
C ILE A 148 -5.73 -20.09 11.77
N PHE A 149 -4.64 -19.92 11.05
CA PHE A 149 -3.31 -20.31 11.50
C PHE A 149 -2.56 -19.06 11.96
N MET A 150 -1.92 -19.15 13.11
CA MET A 150 -1.06 -18.09 13.62
C MET A 150 0.31 -18.63 13.94
N LYS A 151 1.34 -17.83 13.71
CA LYS A 151 2.71 -18.09 14.13
C LYS A 151 3.17 -16.99 15.07
N THR A 152 3.71 -17.37 16.20
CA THR A 152 4.31 -16.43 17.15
C THR A 152 5.73 -16.04 16.74
N LYS A 153 6.25 -14.95 17.28
CA LYS A 153 7.64 -14.52 17.10
C LYS A 153 8.66 -15.55 17.60
N GLN A 154 8.26 -16.43 18.55
CA GLN A 154 9.07 -17.55 19.04
C GLN A 154 8.90 -18.81 18.19
N GLY A 155 8.20 -18.76 17.07
CA GLY A 155 8.02 -19.88 16.16
C GLY A 155 6.90 -20.87 16.54
N LYS A 156 6.14 -20.64 17.64
CA LYS A 156 5.02 -21.50 18.03
C LYS A 156 3.85 -21.32 17.07
N GLU A 157 3.31 -22.41 16.57
CA GLU A 157 2.12 -22.45 15.74
C GLU A 157 0.85 -22.62 16.58
N ILE A 158 -0.18 -21.88 16.26
CA ILE A 158 -1.50 -21.91 16.90
C ILE A 158 -2.55 -22.07 15.80
N VAL A 159 -3.46 -23.01 15.96
CA VAL A 159 -4.55 -23.23 15.03
C VAL A 159 -5.87 -22.98 15.76
N MET A 160 -6.63 -21.99 15.28
CA MET A 160 -7.98 -21.70 15.77
C MET A 160 -9.00 -22.22 14.76
N ARG A 161 -9.90 -23.10 15.19
CA ARG A 161 -11.03 -23.55 14.37
C ARG A 161 -12.17 -22.56 14.50
N GLN A 162 -12.72 -22.10 13.39
CA GLN A 162 -13.95 -21.33 13.39
C GLN A 162 -15.10 -22.30 13.73
N LYS A 163 -15.96 -21.91 14.66
CA LYS A 163 -17.21 -22.66 14.92
C LYS A 163 -18.09 -22.49 13.68
N GLU A 164 -18.54 -23.60 13.12
CA GLU A 164 -19.61 -23.58 12.13
C GLU A 164 -20.82 -22.87 12.75
N LYS A 165 -21.31 -21.84 12.04
CA LYS A 165 -22.57 -21.15 12.37
C LYS A 165 -23.71 -21.85 11.70
#